data_ddf578b35de7b3160c38b6680ec1b265
#
_entry.id   ddf578b35de7b3160c38b6680ec1b265
#
_cell.length_a   1.000
_cell.length_b   1.000
_cell.length_c   1.000
_cell.angle_alpha   90.00
_cell.angle_beta   90.00
_cell.angle_gamma   90.00
#
_symmetry.space_group_name_H-M   'P 1'
#
loop_
_entity.id
_entity.type
_entity.pdbx_description
1 polymer ?
#
loop_
_entity_poly.entity_id
_entity_poly.type
_entity_poly.pdbx_seq_one_letter_code
_entity_poly.pdbx_strand_id
1 'polypeptide(L)'
;MEEDFDIRQEQGRKGEKDFENALRPLRFGDFSGQQKVVENLEVFVEAAKYRGEPLDHTLLHGPPGLGKTTLSNIIANELGVGFKITSGPVLDKPGDLAGILTSLEPRDVLFIDEIHRLSPVVEEYLYSAMEDYRIDIMIDKGPSARSIQIDLNPFTLVGATTRSGLLTAPLRARFGINLHLEYYGPEMLQKIIKRSAMILKVPIDDDAAIEIARRSRGTPRIANALLRRVRDFAQVKGNGRIDRDIARISLSALNIDQYGLDEIDNKILLTIIDKFRGGPVGVSTIATAIGEDTGTVEEVYEPYLIMEGCIKRTQRGRMVTPLAYQHLGRPMTGSNAVEPGLFD
;
A
#
# COMPACT_ATOMS: atom_id res chain seq x y z
N MET A 1 -8.97 -33.76 2.53
CA MET A 1 -8.55 -32.81 3.60
C MET A 1 -7.81 -31.59 3.03
N GLU A 2 -7.00 -31.69 1.97
CA GLU A 2 -6.33 -30.57 1.32
C GLU A 2 -7.30 -29.66 0.52
N GLU A 3 -8.26 -30.24 -0.22
CA GLU A 3 -9.27 -29.46 -0.96
C GLU A 3 -10.20 -28.63 -0.06
N ASP A 4 -10.57 -29.13 1.12
CA ASP A 4 -11.40 -28.41 2.09
C ASP A 4 -10.66 -27.22 2.75
N PHE A 5 -9.33 -27.29 2.85
CA PHE A 5 -8.50 -26.23 3.40
C PHE A 5 -8.35 -25.06 2.39
N ASP A 6 -8.26 -25.39 1.10
CA ASP A 6 -8.13 -24.40 0.03
C ASP A 6 -9.44 -23.60 -0.18
N ILE A 7 -10.59 -24.28 -0.15
CA ILE A 7 -11.92 -23.65 -0.25
C ILE A 7 -12.19 -22.69 0.92
N ARG A 8 -11.75 -23.03 2.14
CA ARG A 8 -11.90 -22.15 3.31
C ARG A 8 -10.98 -20.92 3.24
N GLN A 9 -9.78 -21.05 2.70
CA GLN A 9 -8.86 -19.93 2.46
C GLN A 9 -9.39 -19.01 1.35
N GLU A 10 -9.92 -19.55 0.27
CA GLU A 10 -10.54 -18.76 -0.79
C GLU A 10 -11.80 -18.01 -0.33
N GLN A 11 -12.66 -18.66 0.44
CA GLN A 11 -13.84 -18.02 1.03
C GLN A 11 -13.47 -16.92 2.04
N GLY A 12 -12.44 -17.14 2.85
CA GLY A 12 -11.89 -16.14 3.76
C GLY A 12 -11.34 -14.91 3.02
N ARG A 13 -10.55 -15.13 1.97
CA ARG A 13 -10.01 -14.07 1.09
C ARG A 13 -11.09 -13.31 0.32
N LYS A 14 -12.14 -14.00 -0.12
CA LYS A 14 -13.27 -13.39 -0.81
C LYS A 14 -14.07 -12.47 0.13
N GLY A 15 -14.39 -12.94 1.33
CA GLY A 15 -15.09 -12.14 2.35
C GLY A 15 -14.26 -10.94 2.84
N GLU A 16 -12.94 -11.02 2.81
CA GLU A 16 -12.06 -9.91 3.15
C GLU A 16 -12.01 -8.85 2.04
N LYS A 17 -11.95 -9.27 0.79
CA LYS A 17 -12.03 -8.35 -0.37
C LYS A 17 -13.39 -7.66 -0.45
N ASP A 18 -14.49 -8.38 -0.21
CA ASP A 18 -15.84 -7.81 -0.23
C ASP A 18 -16.02 -6.78 0.89
N PHE A 19 -15.46 -7.06 2.08
CA PHE A 19 -15.43 -6.12 3.19
C PHE A 19 -14.63 -4.85 2.86
N GLU A 20 -13.42 -4.99 2.35
CA GLU A 20 -12.60 -3.84 1.93
C GLU A 20 -13.30 -3.02 0.85
N ASN A 21 -13.90 -3.68 -0.15
CA ASN A 21 -14.59 -3.00 -1.24
C ASN A 21 -15.80 -2.20 -0.75
N ALA A 22 -16.56 -2.73 0.22
CA ALA A 22 -17.70 -2.02 0.81
C ALA A 22 -17.31 -0.72 1.55
N LEU A 23 -16.07 -0.63 2.06
CA LEU A 23 -15.57 0.53 2.77
C LEU A 23 -14.88 1.55 1.86
N ARG A 24 -14.54 1.18 0.61
CA ARG A 24 -13.83 2.08 -0.31
C ARG A 24 -14.71 3.27 -0.71
N PRO A 25 -14.19 4.50 -0.61
CA PRO A 25 -14.83 5.66 -1.19
C PRO A 25 -14.88 5.56 -2.73
N LEU A 26 -15.93 6.08 -3.31
CA LEU A 26 -16.17 6.07 -4.75
C LEU A 26 -16.00 7.44 -5.40
N ARG A 27 -15.91 8.51 -4.61
CA ARG A 27 -15.77 9.91 -5.06
C ARG A 27 -14.67 10.62 -4.27
N PHE A 28 -14.13 11.69 -4.84
CA PHE A 28 -13.14 12.50 -4.13
C PHE A 28 -13.67 13.07 -2.81
N GLY A 29 -14.90 13.55 -2.78
CA GLY A 29 -15.52 14.09 -1.56
C GLY A 29 -15.66 13.08 -0.41
N ASP A 30 -15.64 11.77 -0.69
CA ASP A 30 -15.67 10.70 0.31
C ASP A 30 -14.27 10.25 0.74
N PHE A 31 -13.25 10.67 0.01
CA PHE A 31 -11.86 10.27 0.27
C PHE A 31 -11.24 11.18 1.33
N SER A 32 -10.88 10.62 2.47
CA SER A 32 -10.29 11.39 3.57
C SER A 32 -8.76 11.30 3.54
N GLY A 33 -8.10 12.43 3.66
CA GLY A 33 -6.63 12.56 3.68
C GLY A 33 -6.01 12.81 2.30
N GLN A 34 -4.68 12.89 2.23
CA GLN A 34 -3.94 13.20 1.01
C GLN A 34 -4.42 14.50 0.32
N GLN A 35 -4.76 15.52 1.12
CA GLN A 35 -5.55 16.68 0.67
C GLN A 35 -4.99 17.33 -0.60
N LYS A 36 -3.68 17.61 -0.65
CA LYS A 36 -3.03 18.20 -1.84
C LYS A 36 -3.10 17.29 -3.08
N VAL A 37 -3.01 15.97 -2.87
CA VAL A 37 -3.09 14.98 -3.95
C VAL A 37 -4.51 14.98 -4.52
N VAL A 38 -5.52 14.97 -3.65
CA VAL A 38 -6.94 14.98 -4.04
C VAL A 38 -7.29 16.28 -4.76
N GLU A 39 -6.97 17.44 -4.20
CA GLU A 39 -7.22 18.75 -4.80
C GLU A 39 -6.61 18.87 -6.21
N ASN A 40 -5.38 18.39 -6.39
CA ASN A 40 -4.75 18.39 -7.72
C ASN A 40 -5.47 17.44 -8.70
N LEU A 41 -5.82 16.23 -8.23
CA LEU A 41 -6.52 15.26 -9.06
C LEU A 41 -7.91 15.74 -9.47
N GLU A 42 -8.65 16.41 -8.57
CA GLU A 42 -9.93 17.04 -8.92
C GLU A 42 -9.79 18.03 -10.07
N VAL A 43 -8.79 18.92 -10.01
CA VAL A 43 -8.53 19.88 -11.09
C VAL A 43 -8.16 19.18 -12.39
N PHE A 44 -7.28 18.18 -12.35
CA PHE A 44 -6.84 17.48 -13.58
C PHE A 44 -7.97 16.66 -14.20
N VAL A 45 -8.78 15.98 -13.39
CA VAL A 45 -9.94 15.22 -13.84
C VAL A 45 -11.01 16.14 -14.45
N GLU A 46 -11.33 17.27 -13.81
CA GLU A 46 -12.26 18.24 -14.36
C GLU A 46 -11.78 18.83 -15.69
N ALA A 47 -10.50 19.16 -15.79
CA ALA A 47 -9.90 19.66 -17.00
C ALA A 47 -9.95 18.64 -18.16
N ALA A 48 -9.64 17.37 -17.89
CA ALA A 48 -9.76 16.28 -18.87
C ALA A 48 -11.22 16.09 -19.33
N LYS A 49 -12.17 16.12 -18.41
CA LYS A 49 -13.62 16.07 -18.74
C LYS A 49 -14.05 17.24 -19.62
N TYR A 50 -13.63 18.46 -19.28
CA TYR A 50 -13.96 19.66 -20.05
C TYR A 50 -13.46 19.59 -21.50
N ARG A 51 -12.24 19.05 -21.71
CA ARG A 51 -11.66 18.87 -23.05
C ARG A 51 -12.18 17.64 -23.79
N GLY A 52 -12.84 16.71 -23.09
CA GLY A 52 -13.27 15.41 -23.64
C GLY A 52 -12.09 14.46 -23.97
N GLU A 53 -10.94 14.65 -23.33
CA GLU A 53 -9.70 13.90 -23.50
C GLU A 53 -9.49 12.88 -22.39
N PRO A 54 -8.65 11.84 -22.60
CA PRO A 54 -8.17 11.02 -21.49
C PRO A 54 -7.37 11.88 -20.50
N LEU A 55 -7.36 11.51 -19.24
CA LEU A 55 -6.46 12.11 -18.26
C LEU A 55 -5.01 11.70 -18.58
N ASP A 56 -4.06 12.58 -18.33
CA ASP A 56 -2.64 12.26 -18.46
C ASP A 56 -2.30 11.01 -17.64
N HIS A 57 -1.39 10.18 -18.16
CA HIS A 57 -0.93 8.99 -17.43
C HIS A 57 -0.41 9.38 -16.05
N THR A 58 -0.90 8.69 -15.02
CA THR A 58 -0.72 9.05 -13.62
C THR A 58 0.05 7.98 -12.86
N LEU A 59 1.09 8.35 -12.13
CA LEU A 59 1.84 7.48 -11.24
C LEU A 59 1.48 7.80 -9.79
N LEU A 60 0.97 6.80 -9.07
CA LEU A 60 0.73 6.84 -7.63
C LEU A 60 1.80 6.03 -6.91
N HIS A 61 2.61 6.69 -6.08
CA HIS A 61 3.66 5.97 -5.35
C HIS A 61 3.64 6.28 -3.85
N GLY A 62 4.15 5.35 -3.06
CA GLY A 62 4.20 5.45 -1.60
C GLY A 62 3.95 4.10 -0.91
N PRO A 63 4.05 4.03 0.42
CA PRO A 63 3.86 2.82 1.20
C PRO A 63 2.58 2.05 0.89
N PRO A 64 2.50 0.75 1.20
CA PRO A 64 1.29 -0.04 0.98
C PRO A 64 0.15 0.41 1.88
N GLY A 65 -1.11 0.19 1.45
CA GLY A 65 -2.30 0.44 2.28
C GLY A 65 -2.77 1.90 2.36
N LEU A 66 -2.18 2.83 1.60
CA LEU A 66 -2.49 4.27 1.63
C LEU A 66 -3.62 4.71 0.68
N GLY A 67 -4.20 3.79 -0.11
CA GLY A 67 -5.34 4.09 -0.97
C GLY A 67 -5.01 4.31 -2.45
N LYS A 68 -3.84 3.89 -2.96
CA LYS A 68 -3.49 4.01 -4.39
C LYS A 68 -4.56 3.42 -5.32
N THR A 69 -4.96 2.18 -5.11
CA THR A 69 -6.02 1.52 -5.87
C THR A 69 -7.38 2.22 -5.72
N THR A 70 -7.66 2.75 -4.53
CA THR A 70 -8.90 3.50 -4.27
C THR A 70 -8.95 4.80 -5.07
N LEU A 71 -7.87 5.58 -5.06
CA LEU A 71 -7.76 6.81 -5.85
C LEU A 71 -7.89 6.53 -7.34
N SER A 72 -7.27 5.45 -7.84
CA SER A 72 -7.38 5.05 -9.25
C SER A 72 -8.83 4.74 -9.65
N ASN A 73 -9.57 4.06 -8.78
CA ASN A 73 -10.99 3.80 -9.02
C ASN A 73 -11.84 5.08 -8.96
N ILE A 74 -11.53 5.99 -8.03
CA ILE A 74 -12.19 7.30 -7.95
C ILE A 74 -11.96 8.10 -9.23
N ILE A 75 -10.74 8.13 -9.76
CA ILE A 75 -10.42 8.80 -11.04
C ILE A 75 -11.34 8.29 -12.16
N ALA A 76 -11.47 6.97 -12.33
CA ALA A 76 -12.35 6.40 -13.35
C ALA A 76 -13.84 6.76 -13.13
N ASN A 77 -14.30 6.66 -11.88
CA ASN A 77 -15.68 7.03 -11.53
C ASN A 77 -15.99 8.50 -11.79
N GLU A 78 -15.07 9.39 -11.43
CA GLU A 78 -15.22 10.84 -11.65
C GLU A 78 -15.13 11.22 -13.14
N LEU A 79 -14.30 10.53 -13.92
CA LEU A 79 -14.25 10.66 -15.37
C LEU A 79 -15.50 10.07 -16.04
N GLY A 80 -16.22 9.15 -15.38
CA GLY A 80 -17.40 8.46 -15.93
C GLY A 80 -17.04 7.45 -17.02
N VAL A 81 -15.90 6.75 -16.87
CA VAL A 81 -15.33 5.79 -17.85
C VAL A 81 -15.12 4.42 -17.22
N GLY A 82 -14.82 3.43 -18.06
CA GLY A 82 -14.48 2.08 -17.60
C GLY A 82 -13.19 2.02 -16.78
N PHE A 83 -13.12 1.05 -15.86
CA PHE A 83 -11.96 0.81 -15.00
C PHE A 83 -11.50 -0.63 -15.11
N LYS A 84 -10.30 -0.84 -15.65
CA LYS A 84 -9.66 -2.17 -15.72
C LYS A 84 -8.47 -2.24 -14.78
N ILE A 85 -8.37 -3.36 -14.06
CA ILE A 85 -7.35 -3.58 -13.04
C ILE A 85 -6.49 -4.77 -13.44
N THR A 86 -5.18 -4.58 -13.36
CA THR A 86 -4.18 -5.64 -13.45
C THR A 86 -3.01 -5.33 -12.51
N SER A 87 -1.97 -6.17 -12.54
CA SER A 87 -0.75 -5.93 -11.77
C SER A 87 0.48 -6.34 -12.55
N GLY A 88 1.63 -5.74 -12.23
CA GLY A 88 2.90 -6.05 -12.89
C GLY A 88 3.21 -7.54 -12.96
N PRO A 89 3.10 -8.30 -11.84
CA PRO A 89 3.36 -9.75 -11.85
C PRO A 89 2.41 -10.60 -12.71
N VAL A 90 1.23 -10.11 -13.05
CA VAL A 90 0.26 -10.82 -13.90
C VAL A 90 0.56 -10.61 -15.38
N LEU A 91 1.21 -9.51 -15.72
CA LEU A 91 1.60 -9.18 -17.09
C LEU A 91 2.97 -9.80 -17.41
N ASP A 92 2.99 -11.10 -17.66
CA ASP A 92 4.22 -11.86 -17.90
C ASP A 92 4.72 -11.73 -19.35
N LYS A 93 3.80 -11.61 -20.29
CA LYS A 93 4.08 -11.58 -21.74
C LYS A 93 3.45 -10.37 -22.43
N PRO A 94 4.04 -9.86 -23.52
CA PRO A 94 3.46 -8.78 -24.33
C PRO A 94 2.02 -9.04 -24.75
N GLY A 95 1.66 -10.29 -25.04
CA GLY A 95 0.29 -10.69 -25.41
C GLY A 95 -0.73 -10.45 -24.30
N ASP A 96 -0.35 -10.58 -23.02
CA ASP A 96 -1.23 -10.31 -21.89
C ASP A 96 -1.57 -8.82 -21.82
N LEU A 97 -0.56 -7.96 -22.00
CA LEU A 97 -0.73 -6.52 -22.06
C LEU A 97 -1.58 -6.12 -23.29
N ALA A 98 -1.28 -6.66 -24.46
CA ALA A 98 -2.00 -6.39 -25.70
C ALA A 98 -3.49 -6.74 -25.59
N GLY A 99 -3.82 -7.89 -24.99
CA GLY A 99 -5.19 -8.33 -24.77
C GLY A 99 -5.99 -7.36 -23.89
N ILE A 100 -5.35 -6.78 -22.87
CA ILE A 100 -5.98 -5.77 -22.03
C ILE A 100 -6.14 -4.45 -22.79
N LEU A 101 -5.08 -3.95 -23.43
CA LEU A 101 -5.07 -2.66 -24.12
C LEU A 101 -6.08 -2.61 -25.27
N THR A 102 -6.18 -3.67 -26.09
CA THR A 102 -7.14 -3.74 -27.21
C THR A 102 -8.60 -3.83 -26.75
N SER A 103 -8.84 -4.18 -25.48
CA SER A 103 -10.18 -4.28 -24.90
C SER A 103 -10.64 -3.01 -24.17
N LEU A 104 -9.82 -1.93 -24.19
CA LEU A 104 -10.18 -0.64 -23.60
C LEU A 104 -11.08 0.15 -24.53
N GLU A 105 -12.11 0.75 -23.96
CA GLU A 105 -12.94 1.73 -24.64
C GLU A 105 -12.26 3.13 -24.60
N PRO A 106 -12.68 4.09 -25.45
CA PRO A 106 -12.08 5.42 -25.43
C PRO A 106 -12.14 6.08 -24.04
N ARG A 107 -11.00 6.57 -23.57
CA ARG A 107 -10.78 7.23 -22.27
C ARG A 107 -10.84 6.32 -21.04
N ASP A 108 -10.99 5.01 -21.20
CA ASP A 108 -10.96 4.07 -20.08
C ASP A 108 -9.68 4.24 -19.25
N VAL A 109 -9.79 3.88 -17.98
CA VAL A 109 -8.65 3.86 -17.04
C VAL A 109 -8.15 2.44 -16.90
N LEU A 110 -6.88 2.22 -17.26
CA LEU A 110 -6.15 1.00 -16.95
C LEU A 110 -5.31 1.22 -15.69
N PHE A 111 -5.56 0.45 -14.65
CA PHE A 111 -4.76 0.46 -13.43
C PHE A 111 -3.81 -0.74 -13.39
N ILE A 112 -2.51 -0.46 -13.23
CA ILE A 112 -1.47 -1.49 -13.04
C ILE A 112 -0.87 -1.34 -11.65
N ASP A 113 -1.21 -2.27 -10.75
CA ASP A 113 -0.60 -2.33 -9.42
C ASP A 113 0.81 -2.93 -9.49
N GLU A 114 1.69 -2.53 -8.58
CA GLU A 114 3.10 -2.94 -8.53
C GLU A 114 3.79 -2.86 -9.91
N ILE A 115 3.58 -1.75 -10.61
CA ILE A 115 4.05 -1.53 -12.00
C ILE A 115 5.57 -1.68 -12.14
N HIS A 116 6.35 -1.48 -11.06
CA HIS A 116 7.80 -1.71 -11.04
C HIS A 116 8.20 -3.18 -11.21
N ARG A 117 7.24 -4.12 -11.19
CA ARG A 117 7.45 -5.55 -11.38
C ARG A 117 7.17 -6.02 -12.81
N LEU A 118 6.90 -5.11 -13.72
CA LEU A 118 6.81 -5.44 -15.15
C LEU A 118 8.16 -5.97 -15.65
N SER A 119 8.11 -6.98 -16.53
CA SER A 119 9.31 -7.42 -17.23
C SER A 119 9.77 -6.35 -18.22
N PRO A 120 11.08 -6.20 -18.49
CA PRO A 120 11.58 -5.20 -19.43
C PRO A 120 10.92 -5.27 -20.80
N VAL A 121 10.61 -6.47 -21.26
CA VAL A 121 9.94 -6.69 -22.55
C VAL A 121 8.52 -6.12 -22.55
N VAL A 122 7.74 -6.38 -21.50
CA VAL A 122 6.38 -5.83 -21.39
C VAL A 122 6.41 -4.31 -21.22
N GLU A 123 7.40 -3.80 -20.50
CA GLU A 123 7.60 -2.37 -20.31
C GLU A 123 7.85 -1.62 -21.64
N GLU A 124 8.64 -2.20 -22.56
CA GLU A 124 8.88 -1.63 -23.89
C GLU A 124 7.59 -1.49 -24.73
N TYR A 125 6.71 -2.51 -24.69
CA TYR A 125 5.41 -2.44 -25.35
C TYR A 125 4.51 -1.36 -24.72
N LEU A 126 4.61 -1.16 -23.42
CA LEU A 126 3.84 -0.14 -22.72
C LEU A 126 4.27 1.28 -23.13
N TYR A 127 5.54 1.51 -23.48
CA TYR A 127 6.00 2.83 -23.94
C TYR A 127 5.25 3.31 -25.17
N SER A 128 5.19 2.49 -26.22
CA SER A 128 4.49 2.84 -27.47
C SER A 128 2.98 3.02 -27.23
N ALA A 129 2.41 2.19 -26.35
CA ALA A 129 1.01 2.30 -25.98
C ALA A 129 0.69 3.61 -25.25
N MET A 130 1.61 4.11 -24.41
CA MET A 130 1.43 5.37 -23.68
C MET A 130 1.66 6.61 -24.54
N GLU A 131 2.62 6.58 -25.47
CA GLU A 131 2.98 7.75 -26.28
C GLU A 131 2.11 7.90 -27.52
N ASP A 132 1.93 6.81 -28.27
CA ASP A 132 1.34 6.82 -29.62
C ASP A 132 -0.03 6.13 -29.67
N TYR A 133 -0.52 5.55 -28.57
CA TYR A 133 -1.71 4.70 -28.55
C TYR A 133 -1.64 3.60 -29.59
N ARG A 134 -0.49 2.92 -29.69
CA ARG A 134 -0.21 1.84 -30.62
C ARG A 134 0.58 0.73 -29.94
N ILE A 135 0.44 -0.47 -30.47
CA ILE A 135 1.21 -1.63 -30.02
C ILE A 135 1.65 -2.45 -31.23
N ASP A 136 2.93 -2.78 -31.28
CA ASP A 136 3.50 -3.62 -32.35
C ASP A 136 3.64 -5.06 -31.83
N ILE A 137 2.86 -6.00 -32.37
CA ILE A 137 2.89 -7.40 -31.96
C ILE A 137 3.68 -8.21 -32.98
N MET A 138 4.72 -8.92 -32.51
CA MET A 138 5.48 -9.87 -33.33
C MET A 138 4.69 -11.19 -33.44
N ILE A 139 4.31 -11.58 -34.67
CA ILE A 139 3.53 -12.80 -34.92
C ILE A 139 4.43 -14.01 -35.01
N ASP A 140 5.63 -13.89 -35.59
CA ASP A 140 6.57 -14.97 -35.83
C ASP A 140 7.95 -14.68 -35.24
N LYS A 141 8.72 -15.75 -35.00
CA LYS A 141 10.13 -15.65 -34.58
C LYS A 141 11.03 -16.09 -35.75
N GLY A 142 12.12 -15.33 -35.97
CA GLY A 142 13.15 -15.70 -36.97
C GLY A 142 13.23 -14.70 -38.13
N PRO A 143 13.97 -15.05 -39.22
CA PRO A 143 14.22 -14.11 -40.33
C PRO A 143 12.97 -13.68 -41.10
N SER A 144 11.85 -14.37 -40.94
CA SER A 144 10.55 -14.07 -41.57
C SER A 144 9.57 -13.42 -40.58
N ALA A 145 10.05 -12.95 -39.42
CA ALA A 145 9.21 -12.33 -38.42
C ALA A 145 8.45 -11.13 -38.99
N ARG A 146 7.14 -11.10 -38.77
CA ARG A 146 6.25 -10.01 -39.16
C ARG A 146 5.72 -9.36 -37.91
N SER A 147 5.70 -8.02 -37.89
CA SER A 147 4.97 -7.26 -36.87
C SER A 147 3.63 -6.81 -37.41
N ILE A 148 2.60 -6.86 -36.57
CA ILE A 148 1.33 -6.18 -36.81
C ILE A 148 1.25 -5.02 -35.83
N GLN A 149 1.04 -3.83 -36.39
CA GLN A 149 0.73 -2.64 -35.61
C GLN A 149 -0.79 -2.58 -35.36
N ILE A 150 -1.17 -2.41 -34.10
CA ILE A 150 -2.57 -2.29 -33.67
C ILE A 150 -2.73 -0.90 -33.07
N ASP A 151 -3.66 -0.10 -33.62
CA ASP A 151 -4.07 1.15 -33.03
C ASP A 151 -4.96 0.90 -31.81
N LEU A 152 -4.74 1.65 -30.73
CA LEU A 152 -5.45 1.57 -29.47
C LEU A 152 -6.38 2.77 -29.29
N ASN A 153 -7.48 2.59 -28.60
CA ASN A 153 -8.26 3.72 -28.13
C ASN A 153 -7.42 4.55 -27.14
N PRO A 154 -7.46 5.90 -27.20
CA PRO A 154 -6.83 6.74 -26.20
C PRO A 154 -7.35 6.41 -24.80
N PHE A 155 -6.44 6.13 -23.87
CA PHE A 155 -6.74 5.67 -22.52
C PHE A 155 -5.87 6.38 -21.48
N THR A 156 -6.24 6.29 -20.23
CA THR A 156 -5.42 6.73 -19.09
C THR A 156 -4.77 5.53 -18.43
N LEU A 157 -3.43 5.52 -18.34
CA LEU A 157 -2.73 4.57 -17.48
C LEU A 157 -2.57 5.17 -16.07
N VAL A 158 -3.02 4.44 -15.05
CA VAL A 158 -2.68 4.74 -13.66
C VAL A 158 -1.76 3.64 -13.14
N GLY A 159 -0.48 3.95 -12.98
CA GLY A 159 0.51 3.05 -12.39
C GLY A 159 0.57 3.23 -10.88
N ALA A 160 0.64 2.13 -10.13
CA ALA A 160 0.90 2.17 -8.69
C ALA A 160 2.18 1.42 -8.33
N THR A 161 2.94 1.95 -7.38
CA THR A 161 4.16 1.30 -6.88
C THR A 161 4.44 1.64 -5.42
N THR A 162 4.98 0.67 -4.70
CA THR A 162 5.58 0.89 -3.38
C THR A 162 7.06 1.26 -3.48
N ARG A 163 7.69 1.00 -4.63
CA ARG A 163 9.14 1.15 -4.87
C ARG A 163 9.40 2.00 -6.12
N SER A 164 9.13 3.30 -6.03
CA SER A 164 9.32 4.23 -7.15
C SER A 164 10.76 4.28 -7.68
N GLY A 165 11.75 3.95 -6.83
CA GLY A 165 13.16 3.87 -7.23
C GLY A 165 13.50 2.70 -8.16
N LEU A 166 12.64 1.68 -8.26
CA LEU A 166 12.82 0.53 -9.16
C LEU A 166 12.22 0.75 -10.55
N LEU A 167 11.43 1.83 -10.75
CA LEU A 167 10.94 2.19 -12.08
C LEU A 167 12.08 2.67 -12.96
N THR A 168 12.09 2.21 -14.19
CA THR A 168 13.05 2.69 -15.19
C THR A 168 12.81 4.18 -15.47
N ALA A 169 13.87 4.91 -15.81
CA ALA A 169 13.77 6.33 -16.14
C ALA A 169 12.83 6.58 -17.34
N PRO A 170 12.85 5.76 -18.42
CA PRO A 170 11.93 5.92 -19.54
C PRO A 170 10.46 5.76 -19.15
N LEU A 171 10.11 4.75 -18.33
CA LEU A 171 8.73 4.58 -17.88
C LEU A 171 8.27 5.75 -17.01
N ARG A 172 9.11 6.17 -16.08
CA ARG A 172 8.78 7.29 -15.18
C ARG A 172 8.54 8.60 -15.95
N ALA A 173 9.32 8.88 -17.00
CA ALA A 173 9.19 10.09 -17.80
C ALA A 173 7.87 10.18 -18.58
N ARG A 174 7.18 9.06 -18.80
CA ARG A 174 5.90 8.99 -19.52
C ARG A 174 4.68 9.29 -18.66
N PHE A 175 4.87 9.38 -17.35
CA PHE A 175 3.79 9.80 -16.45
C PHE A 175 3.78 11.33 -16.33
N GLY A 176 2.76 11.98 -16.92
CA GLY A 176 2.54 13.41 -16.82
C GLY A 176 2.16 13.87 -15.41
N ILE A 177 1.50 12.98 -14.66
CA ILE A 177 1.08 13.22 -13.28
C ILE A 177 1.81 12.24 -12.35
N ASN A 178 2.55 12.76 -11.36
CA ASN A 178 3.31 11.96 -10.41
C ASN A 178 2.96 12.39 -8.98
N LEU A 179 2.33 11.49 -8.22
CA LEU A 179 1.75 11.79 -6.92
C LEU A 179 2.27 10.83 -5.84
N HIS A 180 2.86 11.42 -4.80
CA HIS A 180 3.33 10.69 -3.63
C HIS A 180 2.26 10.67 -2.54
N LEU A 181 1.94 9.47 -2.05
CA LEU A 181 1.04 9.28 -0.92
C LEU A 181 1.86 9.07 0.34
N GLU A 182 1.47 9.78 1.40
CA GLU A 182 2.13 9.76 2.70
C GLU A 182 1.30 9.01 3.74
N TYR A 183 1.93 8.63 4.84
CA TYR A 183 1.23 8.07 5.99
C TYR A 183 0.21 9.07 6.56
N TYR A 184 -0.88 8.54 7.08
CA TYR A 184 -1.96 9.33 7.66
C TYR A 184 -1.70 9.60 9.15
N GLY A 185 -1.96 10.81 9.59
CA GLY A 185 -2.00 11.12 11.02
C GLY A 185 -3.19 10.46 11.73
N PRO A 186 -3.10 10.25 13.06
CA PRO A 186 -4.15 9.60 13.84
C PRO A 186 -5.53 10.25 13.72
N GLU A 187 -5.60 11.59 13.66
CA GLU A 187 -6.85 12.34 13.53
C GLU A 187 -7.56 12.06 12.21
N MET A 188 -6.78 11.87 11.14
CA MET A 188 -7.33 11.55 9.84
C MET A 188 -7.80 10.09 9.79
N LEU A 189 -7.04 9.16 10.37
CA LEU A 189 -7.44 7.77 10.50
C LEU A 189 -8.67 7.62 11.39
N GLN A 190 -8.82 8.43 12.43
CA GLN A 190 -10.03 8.46 13.25
C GLN A 190 -11.28 8.77 12.40
N LYS A 191 -11.20 9.76 11.50
CA LYS A 191 -12.30 10.09 10.57
C LYS A 191 -12.64 8.90 9.66
N ILE A 192 -11.62 8.22 9.12
CA ILE A 192 -11.79 7.03 8.28
C ILE A 192 -12.45 5.90 9.07
N ILE A 193 -12.00 5.62 10.31
CA ILE A 193 -12.56 4.61 11.19
C ILE A 193 -14.04 4.90 11.49
N LYS A 194 -14.37 6.15 11.84
CA LYS A 194 -15.75 6.56 12.12
C LYS A 194 -16.66 6.39 10.91
N ARG A 195 -16.19 6.80 9.71
CA ARG A 195 -16.91 6.57 8.46
C ARG A 195 -17.11 5.07 8.20
N SER A 196 -16.07 4.27 8.38
CA SER A 196 -16.14 2.81 8.20
C SER A 196 -17.09 2.16 9.21
N ALA A 197 -17.05 2.57 10.47
CA ALA A 197 -17.96 2.09 11.51
C ALA A 197 -19.43 2.41 11.20
N MET A 198 -19.70 3.61 10.65
CA MET A 198 -21.04 4.01 10.21
C MET A 198 -21.54 3.11 9.06
N ILE A 199 -20.69 2.83 8.05
CA ILE A 199 -21.04 1.93 6.93
C ILE A 199 -21.34 0.51 7.46
N LEU A 200 -20.55 0.06 8.44
CA LEU A 200 -20.71 -1.25 9.09
C LEU A 200 -21.86 -1.29 10.11
N LYS A 201 -22.53 -0.16 10.36
CA LYS A 201 -23.59 -0.01 11.36
C LYS A 201 -23.15 -0.43 12.77
N VAL A 202 -21.94 -0.08 13.15
CA VAL A 202 -21.37 -0.36 14.47
C VAL A 202 -21.15 0.96 15.21
N PRO A 203 -21.82 1.18 16.33
CA PRO A 203 -21.58 2.37 17.17
C PRO A 203 -20.16 2.36 17.71
N ILE A 204 -19.46 3.49 17.57
CA ILE A 204 -18.09 3.66 18.07
C ILE A 204 -17.95 5.04 18.73
N ASP A 205 -17.26 5.07 19.88
CA ASP A 205 -16.92 6.28 20.59
C ASP A 205 -15.68 6.96 19.99
N ASP A 206 -15.59 8.27 20.13
CA ASP A 206 -14.46 9.05 19.61
C ASP A 206 -13.13 8.62 20.23
N ASP A 207 -13.13 8.31 21.52
CA ASP A 207 -11.96 7.82 22.26
C ASP A 207 -11.53 6.41 21.79
N ALA A 208 -12.47 5.56 21.43
CA ALA A 208 -12.17 4.25 20.86
C ALA A 208 -11.61 4.39 19.44
N ALA A 209 -12.21 5.25 18.64
CA ALA A 209 -11.77 5.48 17.27
C ALA A 209 -10.33 6.04 17.21
N ILE A 210 -9.99 7.00 18.07
CA ILE A 210 -8.62 7.53 18.13
C ILE A 210 -7.61 6.52 18.70
N GLU A 211 -8.03 5.65 19.64
CA GLU A 211 -7.20 4.55 20.16
C GLU A 211 -6.82 3.54 19.07
N ILE A 212 -7.80 3.16 18.23
CA ILE A 212 -7.56 2.29 17.06
C ILE A 212 -6.68 3.02 16.04
N ALA A 213 -6.96 4.31 15.76
CA ALA A 213 -6.22 5.12 14.79
C ALA A 213 -4.74 5.21 15.12
N ARG A 214 -4.38 5.45 16.38
CA ARG A 214 -2.98 5.54 16.83
C ARG A 214 -2.19 4.26 16.62
N ARG A 215 -2.87 3.09 16.64
CA ARG A 215 -2.25 1.78 16.45
C ARG A 215 -2.37 1.25 15.02
N SER A 216 -2.87 2.09 14.10
CA SER A 216 -3.11 1.71 12.70
C SER A 216 -1.92 1.93 11.76
N ARG A 217 -0.74 2.16 12.30
CA ARG A 217 0.52 2.28 11.54
C ARG A 217 0.44 3.30 10.38
N GLY A 218 -0.30 4.38 10.59
CA GLY A 218 -0.49 5.42 9.57
C GLY A 218 -1.22 4.98 8.29
N THR A 219 -1.89 3.82 8.28
CA THR A 219 -2.51 3.30 7.06
C THR A 219 -4.00 2.99 7.19
N PRO A 220 -4.85 3.46 6.26
CA PRO A 220 -6.27 3.14 6.23
C PRO A 220 -6.59 1.65 6.18
N ARG A 221 -5.76 0.84 5.48
CA ARG A 221 -5.96 -0.61 5.40
C ARG A 221 -5.88 -1.25 6.78
N ILE A 222 -4.84 -0.94 7.56
CA ILE A 222 -4.68 -1.48 8.92
C ILE A 222 -5.78 -0.94 9.82
N ALA A 223 -6.13 0.35 9.73
CA ALA A 223 -7.21 0.96 10.50
C ALA A 223 -8.53 0.19 10.32
N ASN A 224 -8.92 -0.12 9.09
CA ASN A 224 -10.12 -0.89 8.78
C ASN A 224 -10.02 -2.35 9.24
N ALA A 225 -8.84 -2.97 9.10
CA ALA A 225 -8.61 -4.34 9.60
C ALA A 225 -8.75 -4.40 11.13
N LEU A 226 -8.17 -3.45 11.85
CA LEU A 226 -8.31 -3.35 13.31
C LEU A 226 -9.75 -3.08 13.73
N LEU A 227 -10.43 -2.15 13.07
CA LEU A 227 -11.86 -1.87 13.33
C LEU A 227 -12.70 -3.15 13.20
N ARG A 228 -12.45 -3.96 12.16
CA ARG A 228 -13.15 -5.24 11.98
C ARG A 228 -12.93 -6.17 13.17
N ARG A 229 -11.71 -6.32 13.64
CA ARG A 229 -11.40 -7.18 14.79
C ARG A 229 -11.99 -6.63 16.09
N VAL A 230 -11.85 -5.35 16.34
CA VAL A 230 -12.43 -4.70 17.53
C VAL A 230 -13.96 -4.84 17.53
N ARG A 231 -14.63 -4.75 16.38
CA ARG A 231 -16.06 -5.03 16.24
C ARG A 231 -16.41 -6.43 16.68
N ASP A 232 -15.62 -7.44 16.27
CA ASP A 232 -15.88 -8.83 16.66
C ASP A 232 -15.83 -9.00 18.20
N PHE A 233 -14.88 -8.32 18.87
CA PHE A 233 -14.82 -8.28 20.34
C PHE A 233 -16.01 -7.54 20.94
N ALA A 234 -16.41 -6.40 20.38
CA ALA A 234 -17.56 -5.64 20.88
C ALA A 234 -18.84 -6.48 20.83
N GLN A 235 -19.03 -7.28 19.77
CA GLN A 235 -20.20 -8.14 19.62
C GLN A 235 -20.20 -9.33 20.59
N VAL A 236 -19.05 -9.91 20.88
CA VAL A 236 -18.95 -11.16 21.69
C VAL A 236 -18.71 -10.87 23.16
N LYS A 237 -17.89 -9.88 23.49
CA LYS A 237 -17.49 -9.55 24.87
C LYS A 237 -18.10 -8.27 25.42
N GLY A 238 -18.76 -7.48 24.57
CA GLY A 238 -19.41 -6.24 24.90
C GLY A 238 -20.91 -6.25 24.60
N ASN A 239 -21.47 -5.06 24.41
CA ASN A 239 -22.88 -4.82 24.09
C ASN A 239 -23.11 -4.45 22.62
N GLY A 240 -22.12 -4.71 21.74
CA GLY A 240 -22.16 -4.36 20.33
C GLY A 240 -21.69 -2.93 20.01
N ARG A 241 -21.34 -2.12 21.04
CA ARG A 241 -20.73 -0.79 20.90
C ARG A 241 -19.22 -0.88 21.13
N ILE A 242 -18.46 -0.12 20.36
CA ILE A 242 -17.02 -0.01 20.53
C ILE A 242 -16.73 1.21 21.40
N ASP A 243 -16.54 0.99 22.67
CA ASP A 243 -16.02 1.98 23.61
C ASP A 243 -14.50 1.83 23.76
N ARG A 244 -13.86 2.73 24.53
CA ARG A 244 -12.42 2.76 24.74
C ARG A 244 -11.89 1.49 25.38
N ASP A 245 -12.62 0.91 26.32
CA ASP A 245 -12.18 -0.29 27.05
C ASP A 245 -12.21 -1.53 26.16
N ILE A 246 -13.28 -1.72 25.38
CA ILE A 246 -13.36 -2.77 24.35
C ILE A 246 -12.24 -2.60 23.31
N ALA A 247 -11.97 -1.37 22.85
CA ALA A 247 -10.88 -1.12 21.91
C ALA A 247 -9.52 -1.57 22.50
N ARG A 248 -9.22 -1.19 23.74
CA ARG A 248 -7.96 -1.55 24.42
C ARG A 248 -7.84 -3.05 24.66
N ILE A 249 -8.89 -3.69 25.17
CA ILE A 249 -8.93 -5.14 25.41
C ILE A 249 -8.68 -5.88 24.10
N SER A 250 -9.35 -5.46 23.03
CA SER A 250 -9.22 -6.09 21.71
C SER A 250 -7.81 -5.97 21.15
N LEU A 251 -7.26 -4.74 21.15
CA LEU A 251 -5.92 -4.46 20.62
C LEU A 251 -4.84 -5.20 21.42
N SER A 252 -4.98 -5.25 22.76
CA SER A 252 -4.09 -6.04 23.61
C SER A 252 -4.19 -7.54 23.31
N ALA A 253 -5.39 -8.07 23.10
CA ALA A 253 -5.59 -9.48 22.75
C ALA A 253 -5.03 -9.84 21.36
N LEU A 254 -4.87 -8.85 20.49
CA LEU A 254 -4.22 -8.98 19.17
C LEU A 254 -2.70 -8.76 19.22
N ASN A 255 -2.11 -8.62 20.42
CA ASN A 255 -0.69 -8.32 20.65
C ASN A 255 -0.21 -7.04 19.94
N ILE A 256 -1.10 -6.03 19.82
CA ILE A 256 -0.76 -4.72 19.25
C ILE A 256 -0.55 -3.76 20.40
N ASP A 257 0.66 -3.24 20.48
CA ASP A 257 1.05 -2.35 21.59
C ASP A 257 0.60 -0.87 21.35
N GLN A 258 0.99 0.01 22.27
CA GLN A 258 0.60 1.41 22.22
C GLN A 258 1.16 2.19 21.01
N TYR A 259 2.20 1.70 20.37
CA TYR A 259 2.82 2.26 19.16
C TYR A 259 2.32 1.57 17.88
N GLY A 260 1.39 0.61 17.99
CA GLY A 260 0.92 -0.15 16.85
C GLY A 260 1.92 -1.21 16.37
N LEU A 261 2.93 -1.53 17.18
CA LEU A 261 3.87 -2.62 16.88
C LEU A 261 3.20 -3.95 17.23
N ASP A 262 3.32 -4.91 16.32
CA ASP A 262 2.85 -6.27 16.50
C ASP A 262 3.95 -7.20 17.04
N GLU A 263 3.62 -8.50 17.15
CA GLU A 263 4.54 -9.50 17.64
C GLU A 263 5.83 -9.60 16.78
N ILE A 264 5.69 -9.49 15.46
CA ILE A 264 6.84 -9.60 14.54
C ILE A 264 7.72 -8.35 14.62
N ASP A 265 7.14 -7.15 14.71
CA ASP A 265 7.91 -5.92 14.94
C ASP A 265 8.75 -6.03 16.20
N ASN A 266 8.13 -6.43 17.30
CA ASN A 266 8.81 -6.61 18.57
C ASN A 266 9.88 -7.71 18.50
N LYS A 267 9.63 -8.79 17.76
CA LYS A 267 10.60 -9.88 17.53
C LYS A 267 11.80 -9.39 16.70
N ILE A 268 11.58 -8.52 15.70
CA ILE A 268 12.66 -7.86 14.94
C ILE A 268 13.54 -7.04 15.89
N LEU A 269 12.94 -6.13 16.66
CA LEU A 269 13.66 -5.26 17.58
C LEU A 269 14.43 -6.06 18.64
N LEU A 270 13.79 -7.02 19.30
CA LEU A 270 14.43 -7.91 20.28
C LEU A 270 15.58 -8.71 19.67
N THR A 271 15.40 -9.21 18.44
CA THR A 271 16.47 -9.94 17.74
C THR A 271 17.71 -9.06 17.53
N ILE A 272 17.51 -7.81 17.08
CA ILE A 272 18.64 -6.88 16.88
C ILE A 272 19.28 -6.53 18.23
N ILE A 273 18.49 -6.30 19.28
CA ILE A 273 19.02 -5.96 20.63
C ILE A 273 19.74 -7.14 21.26
N ASP A 274 19.05 -8.25 21.42
CA ASP A 274 19.52 -9.35 22.28
C ASP A 274 20.57 -10.23 21.57
N LYS A 275 20.39 -10.50 20.25
CA LYS A 275 21.32 -11.35 19.49
C LYS A 275 22.46 -10.58 18.83
N PHE A 276 22.23 -9.33 18.43
CA PHE A 276 23.19 -8.54 17.66
C PHE A 276 23.65 -7.25 18.36
N ARG A 277 23.41 -7.14 19.68
CA ARG A 277 23.88 -6.02 20.54
C ARG A 277 23.48 -4.64 20.00
N GLY A 278 22.26 -4.53 19.43
CA GLY A 278 21.76 -3.28 18.85
C GLY A 278 22.14 -3.04 17.39
N GLY A 279 22.90 -3.93 16.77
CA GLY A 279 23.35 -3.83 15.38
C GLY A 279 24.73 -3.20 15.22
N PRO A 280 25.21 -2.96 13.96
CA PRO A 280 24.47 -3.14 12.70
C PRO A 280 24.35 -4.60 12.28
N VAL A 281 23.21 -4.98 11.69
CA VAL A 281 22.91 -6.33 11.21
C VAL A 281 22.20 -6.29 9.85
N GLY A 282 22.57 -7.22 8.95
CA GLY A 282 21.95 -7.32 7.63
C GLY A 282 20.48 -7.78 7.70
N VAL A 283 19.66 -7.30 6.78
CA VAL A 283 18.21 -7.65 6.76
C VAL A 283 17.98 -9.15 6.57
N SER A 284 18.75 -9.82 5.71
CA SER A 284 18.67 -11.28 5.52
C SER A 284 18.96 -12.07 6.80
N THR A 285 19.91 -11.58 7.59
CA THR A 285 20.25 -12.19 8.91
C THR A 285 19.09 -12.01 9.90
N ILE A 286 18.46 -10.81 9.90
CA ILE A 286 17.28 -10.56 10.73
C ILE A 286 16.13 -11.49 10.30
N ALA A 287 15.82 -11.52 9.01
CA ALA A 287 14.75 -12.33 8.43
C ALA A 287 14.91 -13.82 8.79
N THR A 288 16.11 -14.38 8.58
CA THR A 288 16.44 -15.75 8.97
C THR A 288 16.26 -15.98 10.48
N ALA A 289 16.70 -15.03 11.31
CA ALA A 289 16.65 -15.17 12.77
C ALA A 289 15.22 -15.14 13.34
N ILE A 290 14.29 -14.51 12.64
CA ILE A 290 12.86 -14.44 13.05
C ILE A 290 11.97 -15.45 12.31
N GLY A 291 12.49 -16.09 11.24
CA GLY A 291 11.75 -17.05 10.41
C GLY A 291 10.83 -16.40 9.37
N GLU A 292 11.23 -15.24 8.85
CA GLU A 292 10.46 -14.48 7.85
C GLU A 292 11.23 -14.37 6.52
N ASP A 293 10.53 -14.02 5.43
CA ASP A 293 11.16 -13.67 4.15
C ASP A 293 11.81 -12.28 4.23
N THR A 294 12.97 -12.14 3.57
CA THR A 294 13.73 -10.88 3.55
C THR A 294 12.91 -9.73 2.93
N GLY A 295 12.18 -10.01 1.84
CA GLY A 295 11.32 -9.02 1.20
C GLY A 295 10.19 -8.57 2.11
N THR A 296 9.59 -9.50 2.86
CA THR A 296 8.56 -9.18 3.85
C THR A 296 9.08 -8.24 4.94
N VAL A 297 10.29 -8.50 5.45
CA VAL A 297 10.91 -7.59 6.45
C VAL A 297 11.13 -6.21 5.86
N GLU A 298 11.65 -6.10 4.64
CA GLU A 298 11.95 -4.82 3.98
C GLU A 298 10.73 -4.01 3.56
N GLU A 299 9.65 -4.68 3.17
CA GLU A 299 8.47 -4.01 2.59
C GLU A 299 7.37 -3.74 3.60
N VAL A 300 7.23 -4.61 4.60
CA VAL A 300 6.09 -4.55 5.53
C VAL A 300 6.49 -3.98 6.89
N TYR A 301 7.57 -4.48 7.49
CA TYR A 301 7.94 -4.15 8.87
C TYR A 301 8.92 -2.97 8.97
N GLU A 302 10.01 -3.03 8.22
CA GLU A 302 11.09 -2.04 8.32
C GLU A 302 10.64 -0.59 8.06
N PRO A 303 9.79 -0.27 7.06
CA PRO A 303 9.39 1.11 6.79
C PRO A 303 8.67 1.75 7.99
N TYR A 304 7.82 0.99 8.67
CA TYR A 304 7.12 1.47 9.86
C TYR A 304 8.06 1.64 11.05
N LEU A 305 8.93 0.67 11.30
CA LEU A 305 9.93 0.75 12.37
C LEU A 305 10.92 1.92 12.19
N ILE A 306 11.24 2.28 10.93
CA ILE A 306 12.04 3.47 10.61
C ILE A 306 11.23 4.74 10.87
N MET A 307 9.96 4.78 10.43
CA MET A 307 9.08 5.94 10.61
C MET A 307 8.87 6.25 12.09
N GLU A 308 8.63 5.21 12.90
CA GLU A 308 8.52 5.34 14.37
C GLU A 308 9.88 5.61 15.06
N GLY A 309 10.97 5.66 14.29
CA GLY A 309 12.29 5.92 14.82
C GLY A 309 12.88 4.80 15.67
N CYS A 310 12.33 3.57 15.59
CA CYS A 310 12.83 2.41 16.34
C CYS A 310 14.11 1.83 15.76
N ILE A 311 14.26 1.89 14.42
CA ILE A 311 15.46 1.43 13.71
C ILE A 311 15.98 2.49 12.74
N LYS A 312 17.26 2.40 12.40
CA LYS A 312 17.89 3.20 11.35
C LYS A 312 18.68 2.31 10.39
N ARG A 313 18.70 2.68 9.11
CA ARG A 313 19.53 2.07 8.08
C ARG A 313 20.92 2.70 8.11
N THR A 314 21.94 1.87 8.04
CA THR A 314 23.36 2.27 7.88
C THR A 314 23.97 1.52 6.70
N GLN A 315 25.13 1.92 6.24
CA GLN A 315 25.87 1.18 5.19
C GLN A 315 26.18 -0.27 5.58
N ARG A 316 26.30 -0.56 6.89
CA ARG A 316 26.62 -1.89 7.42
C ARG A 316 25.38 -2.73 7.75
N GLY A 317 24.18 -2.16 7.71
CA GLY A 317 22.93 -2.83 8.06
C GLY A 317 22.00 -1.99 8.94
N ARG A 318 21.11 -2.67 9.64
CA ARG A 318 20.07 -2.08 10.49
C ARG A 318 20.56 -1.99 11.93
N MET A 319 20.27 -0.88 12.58
CA MET A 319 20.59 -0.63 13.99
C MET A 319 19.33 -0.16 14.72
N VAL A 320 19.12 -0.61 15.94
CA VAL A 320 18.08 -0.05 16.82
C VAL A 320 18.52 1.31 17.38
N THR A 321 17.53 2.13 17.69
CA THR A 321 17.72 3.43 18.30
C THR A 321 17.49 3.38 19.81
N PRO A 322 17.87 4.41 20.60
CA PRO A 322 17.51 4.48 22.00
C PRO A 322 16.03 4.33 22.29
N LEU A 323 15.17 4.81 21.39
CA LEU A 323 13.71 4.68 21.50
C LEU A 323 13.25 3.23 21.54
N ALA A 324 13.84 2.35 20.71
CA ALA A 324 13.52 0.93 20.73
C ALA A 324 13.91 0.24 22.06
N TYR A 325 15.04 0.62 22.66
CA TYR A 325 15.42 0.11 23.98
C TYR A 325 14.44 0.57 25.06
N GLN A 326 14.04 1.85 25.04
CA GLN A 326 13.06 2.40 25.98
C GLN A 326 11.70 1.71 25.81
N HIS A 327 11.24 1.53 24.57
CA HIS A 327 10.00 0.86 24.24
C HIS A 327 9.92 -0.56 24.81
N LEU A 328 11.00 -1.33 24.66
CA LEU A 328 11.08 -2.73 25.11
C LEU A 328 11.54 -2.91 26.56
N GLY A 329 11.76 -1.81 27.30
CA GLY A 329 12.25 -1.84 28.67
C GLY A 329 13.63 -2.52 28.81
N ARG A 330 14.48 -2.41 27.76
CA ARG A 330 15.82 -2.99 27.75
C ARG A 330 16.88 -1.95 28.13
N PRO A 331 17.88 -2.31 28.93
CA PRO A 331 19.01 -1.41 29.19
C PRO A 331 19.84 -1.22 27.91
N MET A 332 20.29 -0.01 27.64
CA MET A 332 21.23 0.26 26.55
C MET A 332 22.59 -0.38 26.91
N THR A 333 22.99 -1.42 26.17
CA THR A 333 24.26 -2.08 26.34
C THR A 333 25.25 -1.65 25.25
N GLY A 334 26.35 -1.00 25.61
CA GLY A 334 27.55 -0.75 24.78
C GLY A 334 27.37 0.29 23.67
N SER A 335 28.42 1.02 23.35
CA SER A 335 28.74 1.94 22.22
C SER A 335 27.68 2.85 21.58
N ASN A 336 26.41 2.73 21.93
CA ASN A 336 25.31 3.63 21.55
C ASN A 336 24.94 4.64 22.66
N ALA A 337 25.71 4.68 23.76
CA ALA A 337 25.66 5.83 24.66
C ALA A 337 26.15 7.03 23.84
N VAL A 338 25.29 8.03 23.65
CA VAL A 338 25.65 9.31 23.05
C VAL A 338 26.87 9.81 23.83
N GLU A 339 28.06 9.84 23.21
CA GLU A 339 29.13 10.70 23.70
C GLU A 339 28.56 12.12 23.67
N PRO A 340 28.54 12.84 24.81
CA PRO A 340 28.17 14.25 24.78
C PRO A 340 29.12 14.93 23.80
N GLY A 341 28.53 15.62 22.82
CA GLY A 341 29.30 16.34 21.82
C GLY A 341 30.29 17.29 22.48
N LEU A 342 31.50 17.30 21.95
CA LEU A 342 32.64 18.10 22.46
C LEU A 342 32.40 19.63 22.31
N PHE A 343 31.18 20.06 22.01
CA PHE A 343 30.75 21.45 21.82
C PHE A 343 29.32 21.63 22.36
N ASP A 344 29.14 21.52 23.68
CA ASP A 344 28.10 22.19 24.45
C ASP A 344 28.72 23.28 25.31
#